data_9ed864654641cacecfe99edc11a47f5d
#
_entry.id   9ed864654641cacecfe99edc11a47f5d
#
_cell.length_a   1.000
_cell.length_b   1.000
_cell.length_c   1.000
_cell.angle_alpha   90.00
_cell.angle_beta   90.00
_cell.angle_gamma   90.00
#
_symmetry.space_group_name_H-M   'P 1'
#
loop_
_entity.id
_entity.type
_entity.pdbx_description
1 polymer ?
#
loop_
_entity_poly.entity_id
_entity_poly.type
_entity_poly.pdbx_seq_one_letter_code
_entity_poly.pdbx_strand_id
1 'polypeptide(L)'
;TFFIEPMGVVKANNELRELMAQEKKEIERILAELSAQCAAHKEDIAEDYDLLVWLDAIFARGRLSLNMEASQPRLSDRYLRLRKARHPLLDRKKAVANDLELGDRFDTLMITGPNTGGKTVTLKTIGLLTLMAQCGLHIPTGADSTVRIFDRVLADIGDEQSIAQSLSTFSSHMTNIVGILREADDRTLILFDELGAGTDPVEGAALAAAIIESARGIGSLVAATTHYAELKVYAM
;
A
#
# COMPACT_ATOMS: atom_id res chain seq x y z
N THR A 1 78.93 2.06 -3.82
CA THR A 1 78.43 3.41 -4.18
C THR A 1 77.88 4.02 -2.89
N PHE A 2 78.49 5.02 -2.33
CA PHE A 2 77.93 5.76 -1.19
C PHE A 2 77.11 6.93 -1.73
N PHE A 3 75.78 7.03 -1.34
CA PHE A 3 74.97 8.19 -1.56
C PHE A 3 75.23 9.22 -0.47
N ILE A 4 75.82 10.36 -0.80
CA ILE A 4 76.07 11.47 0.13
C ILE A 4 74.99 12.55 -0.25
N GLU A 5 74.06 12.78 0.65
CA GLU A 5 73.15 13.91 0.49
C GLU A 5 73.85 15.19 1.00
N PRO A 6 73.72 16.31 0.25
CA PRO A 6 74.24 17.59 0.72
C PRO A 6 73.55 18.00 2.02
N MET A 7 74.29 18.48 2.99
CA MET A 7 73.79 18.87 4.32
C MET A 7 72.57 19.85 4.24
N GLY A 8 72.56 20.73 3.24
CA GLY A 8 71.42 21.64 2.98
C GLY A 8 70.12 20.96 2.59
N VAL A 9 70.20 19.86 1.81
CA VAL A 9 69.07 19.07 1.41
C VAL A 9 68.47 18.30 2.59
N VAL A 10 69.32 17.72 3.41
CA VAL A 10 68.90 17.02 4.63
C VAL A 10 68.20 17.97 5.59
N LYS A 11 68.71 19.19 5.76
CA LYS A 11 68.13 20.21 6.61
C LYS A 11 66.75 20.64 6.07
N ALA A 12 66.64 20.90 4.78
CA ALA A 12 65.37 21.28 4.13
C ALA A 12 64.32 20.13 4.21
N ASN A 13 64.71 18.87 4.02
CA ASN A 13 63.83 17.72 4.17
C ASN A 13 63.34 17.53 5.61
N ASN A 14 64.18 17.78 6.59
CA ASN A 14 63.77 17.71 7.99
C ASN A 14 62.75 18.81 8.32
N GLU A 15 63.04 20.03 7.88
CA GLU A 15 62.13 21.17 8.04
C GLU A 15 60.76 20.93 7.36
N LEU A 16 60.76 20.37 6.16
CA LEU A 16 59.54 19.97 5.45
C LEU A 16 58.74 18.91 6.23
N ARG A 17 59.43 17.88 6.76
CA ARG A 17 58.77 16.84 7.58
C ARG A 17 58.19 17.43 8.88
N GLU A 18 58.88 18.36 9.52
CA GLU A 18 58.33 19.04 10.71
C GLU A 18 57.12 19.87 10.39
N LEU A 19 57.12 20.64 9.28
CA LEU A 19 55.97 21.41 8.82
C LEU A 19 54.78 20.51 8.47
N MET A 20 55.01 19.42 7.77
CA MET A 20 53.95 18.44 7.43
C MET A 20 53.37 17.80 8.71
N ALA A 21 54.19 17.51 9.71
CA ALA A 21 53.70 16.99 10.98
C ALA A 21 52.88 18.03 11.76
N GLN A 22 53.30 19.31 11.71
CA GLN A 22 52.54 20.43 12.32
C GLN A 22 51.21 20.65 11.60
N GLU A 23 51.19 20.66 10.26
CA GLU A 23 49.99 20.75 9.47
C GLU A 23 48.99 19.65 9.83
N LYS A 24 49.43 18.40 9.85
CA LYS A 24 48.59 17.26 10.25
C LYS A 24 48.00 17.44 11.65
N LYS A 25 48.80 17.84 12.61
CA LYS A 25 48.36 18.10 13.98
C LYS A 25 47.34 19.22 14.07
N GLU A 26 47.51 20.28 13.27
CA GLU A 26 46.58 21.40 13.24
C GLU A 26 45.24 21.00 12.57
N ILE A 27 45.27 20.20 11.51
CA ILE A 27 44.05 19.62 10.90
C ILE A 27 43.30 18.77 11.94
N GLU A 28 44.01 17.88 12.66
CA GLU A 28 43.39 17.06 13.70
C GLU A 28 42.74 17.91 14.80
N ARG A 29 43.43 19.01 15.21
CA ARG A 29 42.88 19.96 16.20
C ARG A 29 41.61 20.63 15.72
N ILE A 30 41.60 21.14 14.48
CA ILE A 30 40.42 21.78 13.88
C ILE A 30 39.27 20.81 13.77
N LEU A 31 39.50 19.58 13.28
CA LEU A 31 38.47 18.56 13.14
C LEU A 31 37.91 18.15 14.51
N ALA A 32 38.75 18.03 15.53
CA ALA A 32 38.29 17.73 16.88
C ALA A 32 37.39 18.86 17.45
N GLU A 33 37.78 20.11 17.22
CA GLU A 33 37.00 21.28 17.66
C GLU A 33 35.63 21.35 16.96
N LEU A 34 35.61 21.19 15.64
CA LEU A 34 34.34 21.13 14.86
C LEU A 34 33.45 19.94 15.28
N SER A 35 34.03 18.78 15.50
CA SER A 35 33.31 17.61 15.99
C SER A 35 32.73 17.85 17.39
N ALA A 36 33.47 18.51 18.28
CA ALA A 36 32.94 18.87 19.60
C ALA A 36 31.75 19.87 19.52
N GLN A 37 31.81 20.84 18.60
CA GLN A 37 30.70 21.76 18.36
C GLN A 37 29.44 21.01 17.83
N CYS A 38 29.60 20.11 16.87
CA CYS A 38 28.50 19.25 16.39
C CYS A 38 27.95 18.37 17.53
N ALA A 39 28.81 17.80 18.35
CA ALA A 39 28.40 16.95 19.46
C ALA A 39 27.60 17.71 20.54
N ALA A 40 27.89 19.00 20.74
CA ALA A 40 27.14 19.86 21.67
C ALA A 40 25.70 20.09 21.21
N HIS A 41 25.41 19.97 19.92
CA HIS A 41 24.06 20.14 19.32
C HIS A 41 23.48 18.82 18.77
N LYS A 42 23.98 17.68 19.24
CA LYS A 42 23.57 16.37 18.72
C LYS A 42 22.05 16.14 18.80
N GLU A 43 21.45 16.53 19.90
CA GLU A 43 20.01 16.32 20.14
C GLU A 43 19.19 17.20 19.23
N ASP A 44 19.53 18.48 19.10
CA ASP A 44 18.86 19.42 18.20
C ASP A 44 18.96 18.96 16.73
N ILE A 45 20.13 18.50 16.30
CA ILE A 45 20.36 18.01 14.93
C ILE A 45 19.53 16.75 14.66
N ALA A 46 19.40 15.85 15.64
CA ALA A 46 18.58 14.64 15.51
C ALA A 46 17.09 14.99 15.43
N GLU A 47 16.60 15.92 16.27
CA GLU A 47 15.22 16.39 16.24
C GLU A 47 14.90 17.10 14.92
N ASP A 48 15.77 17.96 14.44
CA ASP A 48 15.62 18.64 13.14
C ASP A 48 15.55 17.65 11.99
N TYR A 49 16.36 16.58 12.03
CA TYR A 49 16.30 15.53 11.02
C TYR A 49 14.93 14.83 11.01
N ASP A 50 14.43 14.44 12.17
CA ASP A 50 13.12 13.80 12.30
C ASP A 50 11.99 14.72 11.83
N LEU A 51 12.05 16.01 12.16
CA LEU A 51 11.10 17.01 11.69
C LEU A 51 11.12 17.18 10.17
N LEU A 52 12.30 17.15 9.54
CA LEU A 52 12.46 17.21 8.08
C LEU A 52 11.85 15.99 7.41
N VAL A 53 12.04 14.79 7.96
CA VAL A 53 11.41 13.55 7.46
C VAL A 53 9.88 13.64 7.53
N TRP A 54 9.34 14.15 8.63
CA TRP A 54 7.91 14.39 8.78
C TRP A 54 7.35 15.39 7.76
N LEU A 55 8.04 16.51 7.57
CA LEU A 55 7.66 17.53 6.59
C LEU A 55 7.69 16.98 5.16
N ASP A 56 8.72 16.23 4.79
CA ASP A 56 8.81 15.60 3.47
C ASP A 56 7.63 14.64 3.23
N ALA A 57 7.30 13.81 4.22
CA ALA A 57 6.15 12.91 4.16
C ALA A 57 4.81 13.66 3.99
N ILE A 58 4.61 14.78 4.69
CA ILE A 58 3.41 15.63 4.58
C ILE A 58 3.33 16.23 3.17
N PHE A 59 4.41 16.80 2.66
CA PHE A 59 4.44 17.37 1.32
C PHE A 59 4.26 16.31 0.23
N ALA A 60 4.83 15.10 0.40
CA ALA A 60 4.65 13.99 -0.52
C ALA A 60 3.17 13.56 -0.59
N ARG A 61 2.48 13.44 0.56
CA ARG A 61 1.03 13.16 0.63
C ARG A 61 0.22 14.26 -0.04
N GLY A 62 0.53 15.53 0.21
CA GLY A 62 -0.13 16.67 -0.41
C GLY A 62 0.04 16.67 -1.94
N ARG A 63 1.25 16.43 -2.43
CA ARG A 63 1.55 16.32 -3.86
C ARG A 63 0.82 15.14 -4.50
N LEU A 64 0.79 13.98 -3.84
CA LEU A 64 0.04 12.83 -4.29
C LEU A 64 -1.46 13.13 -4.40
N SER A 65 -2.04 13.80 -3.41
CA SER A 65 -3.44 14.24 -3.41
C SER A 65 -3.76 15.14 -4.61
N LEU A 66 -2.90 16.13 -4.88
CA LEU A 66 -3.07 17.04 -6.03
C LEU A 66 -2.96 16.29 -7.36
N ASN A 67 -1.98 15.41 -7.51
CA ASN A 67 -1.77 14.65 -8.74
C ASN A 67 -2.96 13.71 -9.06
N MET A 68 -3.58 13.13 -8.04
CA MET A 68 -4.75 12.27 -8.20
C MET A 68 -6.07 13.05 -8.23
N GLU A 69 -6.04 14.38 -8.03
CA GLU A 69 -7.22 15.21 -7.73
C GLU A 69 -8.10 14.51 -6.66
N ALA A 70 -7.45 14.06 -5.61
CA ALA A 70 -8.05 13.30 -4.55
C ALA A 70 -8.75 14.21 -3.54
N SER A 71 -9.70 13.66 -2.82
CA SER A 71 -10.40 14.33 -1.73
C SER A 71 -10.19 13.60 -0.41
N GLN A 72 -10.30 14.32 0.69
CA GLN A 72 -10.29 13.73 2.02
C GLN A 72 -11.60 12.99 2.25
N PRO A 73 -11.58 11.65 2.48
CA PRO A 73 -12.79 10.92 2.85
C PRO A 73 -13.16 11.20 4.32
N ARG A 74 -14.45 11.05 4.64
CA ARG A 74 -14.88 10.92 6.03
C ARG A 74 -14.59 9.51 6.52
N LEU A 75 -14.13 9.37 7.75
CA LEU A 75 -13.97 8.05 8.38
C LEU A 75 -15.23 7.70 9.18
N SER A 76 -15.61 6.42 9.17
CA SER A 76 -16.80 5.88 9.82
C SER A 76 -16.52 4.48 10.35
N ASP A 77 -17.22 4.07 11.41
CA ASP A 77 -17.20 2.69 11.90
C ASP A 77 -18.32 1.82 11.30
N ARG A 78 -19.17 2.39 10.45
CA ARG A 78 -20.41 1.73 10.02
C ARG A 78 -20.40 1.29 8.58
N TYR A 79 -20.06 2.17 7.63
CA TYR A 79 -20.22 1.91 6.20
C TYR A 79 -19.11 2.52 5.35
N LEU A 80 -18.93 1.93 4.19
CA LEU A 80 -18.11 2.44 3.08
C LEU A 80 -19.06 3.03 2.03
N ARG A 81 -18.82 4.28 1.61
CA ARG A 81 -19.51 4.93 0.50
C ARG A 81 -18.52 5.73 -0.31
N LEU A 82 -18.19 5.26 -1.49
CA LEU A 82 -17.27 5.90 -2.42
C LEU A 82 -18.05 6.53 -3.57
N ARG A 83 -17.92 7.83 -3.75
CA ARG A 83 -18.56 8.58 -4.84
C ARG A 83 -17.56 8.89 -5.92
N LYS A 84 -17.90 8.59 -7.18
CA LYS A 84 -17.04 8.80 -8.34
C LYS A 84 -15.62 8.23 -8.14
N ALA A 85 -15.52 7.07 -7.51
CA ALA A 85 -14.26 6.41 -7.22
C ALA A 85 -13.54 6.00 -8.50
N ARG A 86 -12.26 6.26 -8.57
CA ARG A 86 -11.37 5.84 -9.66
C ARG A 86 -10.19 5.08 -9.09
N HIS A 87 -9.71 4.11 -9.85
CA HIS A 87 -8.50 3.37 -9.46
C HIS A 87 -7.28 4.31 -9.57
N PRO A 88 -6.48 4.49 -8.50
CA PRO A 88 -5.42 5.51 -8.46
C PRO A 88 -4.26 5.27 -9.43
N LEU A 89 -4.06 4.03 -9.87
CA LEU A 89 -2.98 3.65 -10.79
C LEU A 89 -3.42 3.62 -12.28
N LEU A 90 -4.69 3.89 -12.57
CA LEU A 90 -5.15 3.99 -13.95
C LEU A 90 -5.07 5.42 -14.46
N ASP A 91 -4.83 5.54 -15.78
CA ASP A 91 -4.93 6.83 -16.45
C ASP A 91 -6.33 7.43 -16.21
N ARG A 92 -6.35 8.57 -15.57
CA ARG A 92 -7.59 9.23 -15.14
C ARG A 92 -8.55 9.54 -16.29
N LYS A 93 -8.04 9.80 -17.48
CA LYS A 93 -8.85 10.06 -18.69
C LYS A 93 -9.55 8.80 -19.19
N LYS A 94 -9.02 7.63 -18.84
CA LYS A 94 -9.55 6.32 -19.23
C LYS A 94 -10.32 5.63 -18.11
N ALA A 95 -10.02 5.96 -16.85
CA ALA A 95 -10.66 5.37 -15.69
C ALA A 95 -12.11 5.84 -15.56
N VAL A 96 -13.03 4.89 -15.61
CA VAL A 96 -14.46 5.14 -15.36
C VAL A 96 -14.67 5.34 -13.86
N ALA A 97 -15.40 6.38 -13.49
CA ALA A 97 -15.75 6.67 -12.12
C ALA A 97 -16.97 5.84 -11.69
N ASN A 98 -16.90 5.16 -10.55
CA ASN A 98 -17.96 4.33 -10.01
C ASN A 98 -18.45 4.86 -8.65
N ASP A 99 -19.75 4.78 -8.40
CA ASP A 99 -20.35 4.95 -7.09
C ASP A 99 -20.48 3.58 -6.44
N LEU A 100 -19.92 3.41 -5.24
CA LEU A 100 -19.87 2.15 -4.53
C LEU A 100 -20.35 2.36 -3.09
N GLU A 101 -21.13 1.41 -2.58
CA GLU A 101 -21.66 1.46 -1.23
C GLU A 101 -21.63 0.07 -0.61
N LEU A 102 -21.31 -0.04 0.67
CA LEU A 102 -21.24 -1.29 1.43
C LEU A 102 -21.34 -1.02 2.94
N GLY A 103 -22.15 -1.81 3.66
CA GLY A 103 -22.25 -1.75 5.10
C GLY A 103 -23.37 -0.85 5.65
N ASP A 104 -24.14 -0.16 4.79
CA ASP A 104 -25.30 0.65 5.22
C ASP A 104 -26.61 -0.11 5.01
N ARG A 105 -26.92 -0.47 3.76
CA ARG A 105 -28.12 -1.18 3.38
C ARG A 105 -27.90 -2.68 3.20
N PHE A 106 -26.72 -3.07 2.86
CA PHE A 106 -26.29 -4.44 2.60
C PHE A 106 -24.84 -4.64 3.02
N ASP A 107 -24.54 -5.84 3.45
CA ASP A 107 -23.21 -6.28 3.89
C ASP A 107 -22.37 -6.91 2.78
N THR A 108 -22.97 -7.20 1.65
CA THR A 108 -22.36 -7.89 0.52
C THR A 108 -22.62 -7.17 -0.80
N LEU A 109 -21.56 -6.88 -1.54
CA LEU A 109 -21.60 -6.28 -2.87
C LEU A 109 -21.17 -7.31 -3.91
N MET A 110 -22.11 -7.78 -4.73
CA MET A 110 -21.83 -8.69 -5.84
C MET A 110 -21.66 -7.92 -7.16
N ILE A 111 -20.46 -7.98 -7.75
CA ILE A 111 -20.14 -7.32 -9.01
C ILE A 111 -20.17 -8.36 -10.13
N THR A 112 -21.16 -8.27 -11.02
CA THR A 112 -21.36 -9.23 -12.10
C THR A 112 -21.22 -8.57 -13.47
N GLY A 113 -20.86 -9.33 -14.49
CA GLY A 113 -20.72 -8.84 -15.87
C GLY A 113 -19.58 -9.50 -16.63
N PRO A 114 -19.30 -9.09 -17.88
CA PRO A 114 -18.19 -9.61 -18.66
C PRO A 114 -16.83 -9.21 -18.06
N ASN A 115 -15.75 -9.96 -18.37
CA ASN A 115 -14.39 -9.66 -17.86
C ASN A 115 -13.87 -8.29 -18.29
N THR A 116 -14.24 -7.85 -19.47
CA THR A 116 -13.89 -6.51 -20.00
C THR A 116 -14.62 -5.37 -19.29
N GLY A 117 -15.57 -5.65 -18.40
CA GLY A 117 -16.40 -4.66 -17.70
C GLY A 117 -15.74 -4.02 -16.46
N GLY A 118 -14.49 -4.32 -16.17
CA GLY A 118 -13.75 -3.70 -15.05
C GLY A 118 -14.13 -4.23 -13.66
N LYS A 119 -14.71 -5.43 -13.54
CA LYS A 119 -15.08 -6.05 -12.25
C LYS A 119 -13.90 -6.11 -11.28
N THR A 120 -12.81 -6.77 -11.66
CA THR A 120 -11.58 -6.89 -10.87
C THR A 120 -10.99 -5.51 -10.51
N VAL A 121 -11.03 -4.56 -11.45
CA VAL A 121 -10.58 -3.18 -11.20
C VAL A 121 -11.45 -2.51 -10.14
N THR A 122 -12.76 -2.69 -10.19
CA THR A 122 -13.68 -2.14 -9.18
C THR A 122 -13.39 -2.75 -7.79
N LEU A 123 -13.20 -4.06 -7.72
CA LEU A 123 -12.86 -4.76 -6.50
C LEU A 123 -11.54 -4.27 -5.90
N LYS A 124 -10.49 -4.20 -6.74
CA LYS A 124 -9.17 -3.65 -6.35
C LYS A 124 -9.28 -2.19 -5.91
N THR A 125 -10.17 -1.40 -6.53
CA THR A 125 -10.43 0.00 -6.14
C THR A 125 -10.99 0.09 -4.73
N ILE A 126 -11.98 -0.74 -4.39
CA ILE A 126 -12.56 -0.77 -3.03
C ILE A 126 -11.45 -1.02 -1.99
N GLY A 127 -10.66 -2.07 -2.17
CA GLY A 127 -9.60 -2.43 -1.23
C GLY A 127 -8.51 -1.37 -1.11
N LEU A 128 -8.00 -0.91 -2.26
CA LEU A 128 -6.89 0.04 -2.29
C LEU A 128 -7.28 1.41 -1.71
N LEU A 129 -8.47 1.94 -2.05
CA LEU A 129 -8.92 3.22 -1.51
C LEU A 129 -9.22 3.14 -0.02
N THR A 130 -9.70 1.99 0.47
CA THR A 130 -9.86 1.74 1.91
C THR A 130 -8.51 1.80 2.63
N LEU A 131 -7.52 1.07 2.14
CA LEU A 131 -6.17 1.06 2.72
C LEU A 131 -5.51 2.45 2.65
N MET A 132 -5.63 3.15 1.52
CA MET A 132 -5.11 4.52 1.38
C MET A 132 -5.71 5.46 2.41
N ALA A 133 -7.04 5.44 2.60
CA ALA A 133 -7.72 6.27 3.58
C ALA A 133 -7.25 5.95 5.01
N GLN A 134 -7.10 4.69 5.36
CA GLN A 134 -6.60 4.25 6.67
C GLN A 134 -5.13 4.62 6.92
N CYS A 135 -4.33 4.75 5.85
CA CYS A 135 -2.97 5.28 5.92
C CYS A 135 -2.93 6.83 5.98
N GLY A 136 -4.06 7.52 6.06
CA GLY A 136 -4.15 8.97 6.12
C GLY A 136 -3.87 9.65 4.79
N LEU A 137 -4.10 8.98 3.66
CA LEU A 137 -4.03 9.54 2.33
C LEU A 137 -5.41 10.03 1.86
N HIS A 138 -5.43 11.09 1.06
CA HIS A 138 -6.59 11.42 0.25
C HIS A 138 -6.79 10.37 -0.84
N ILE A 139 -8.04 10.17 -1.25
CA ILE A 139 -8.41 9.15 -2.24
C ILE A 139 -9.07 9.79 -3.47
N PRO A 140 -8.88 9.25 -4.69
CA PRO A 140 -9.43 9.78 -5.92
C PRO A 140 -10.95 9.50 -6.04
N THR A 141 -11.71 10.23 -5.24
CA THR A 141 -13.18 10.13 -5.13
C THR A 141 -13.81 11.52 -5.04
N GLY A 142 -15.14 11.60 -5.11
CA GLY A 142 -15.88 12.81 -4.76
C GLY A 142 -15.80 13.13 -3.26
N ALA A 143 -15.95 14.40 -2.92
CA ALA A 143 -15.80 14.94 -1.55
C ALA A 143 -16.76 14.32 -0.50
N ASP A 144 -17.90 13.74 -0.94
CA ASP A 144 -18.89 13.12 -0.05
C ASP A 144 -18.62 11.64 0.20
N SER A 145 -17.40 11.18 -0.03
CA SER A 145 -17.02 9.80 0.21
C SER A 145 -16.74 9.54 1.69
N THR A 146 -17.19 8.36 2.13
CA THR A 146 -16.97 7.87 3.50
C THR A 146 -16.31 6.51 3.43
N VAL A 147 -15.31 6.28 4.28
CA VAL A 147 -14.61 5.00 4.38
C VAL A 147 -14.79 4.43 5.77
N ARG A 148 -15.26 3.17 5.83
CA ARG A 148 -15.30 2.42 7.10
C ARG A 148 -13.88 2.04 7.48
N ILE A 149 -13.57 2.13 8.77
CA ILE A 149 -12.32 1.65 9.36
C ILE A 149 -12.44 0.15 9.58
N PHE A 150 -11.52 -0.60 9.01
CA PHE A 150 -11.42 -2.05 9.16
C PHE A 150 -10.12 -2.41 9.87
N ASP A 151 -10.17 -3.43 10.70
CA ASP A 151 -8.98 -3.99 11.34
C ASP A 151 -8.20 -4.88 10.36
N ARG A 152 -8.91 -5.49 9.38
CA ARG A 152 -8.34 -6.32 8.32
C ARG A 152 -8.99 -6.05 6.97
N VAL A 153 -8.18 -6.11 5.93
CA VAL A 153 -8.62 -6.18 4.53
C VAL A 153 -8.02 -7.45 3.95
N LEU A 154 -8.84 -8.46 3.78
CA LEU A 154 -8.43 -9.79 3.30
C LEU A 154 -8.88 -9.96 1.86
N ALA A 155 -8.01 -10.47 0.99
CA ALA A 155 -8.30 -10.55 -0.43
C ALA A 155 -7.86 -11.89 -1.03
N ASP A 156 -8.76 -12.48 -1.81
CA ASP A 156 -8.45 -13.53 -2.77
C ASP A 156 -8.62 -12.95 -4.18
N ILE A 157 -7.54 -12.41 -4.72
CA ILE A 157 -7.46 -11.76 -6.03
C ILE A 157 -6.27 -12.35 -6.77
N GLY A 158 -6.51 -13.20 -7.76
CA GLY A 158 -5.48 -13.88 -8.54
C GLY A 158 -5.54 -13.53 -10.03
N ASP A 159 -4.39 -13.58 -10.73
CA ASP A 159 -4.33 -13.53 -12.18
C ASP A 159 -4.41 -14.96 -12.74
N GLU A 160 -5.52 -15.32 -13.39
CA GLU A 160 -5.71 -16.61 -14.07
C GLU A 160 -4.87 -16.79 -15.35
N GLN A 161 -3.88 -15.94 -15.62
CA GLN A 161 -3.19 -15.89 -16.90
C GLN A 161 -2.13 -16.98 -17.16
N SER A 162 -2.01 -18.01 -16.34
CA SER A 162 -1.12 -19.14 -16.65
C SER A 162 -1.92 -20.40 -17.00
N ILE A 163 -2.06 -20.66 -18.30
CA ILE A 163 -2.74 -21.83 -18.91
C ILE A 163 -2.19 -23.21 -18.41
N ALA A 164 -1.04 -23.24 -17.76
CA ALA A 164 -0.38 -24.45 -17.27
C ALA A 164 -0.78 -24.89 -15.84
N GLN A 165 -1.68 -24.17 -15.15
CA GLN A 165 -1.93 -24.35 -13.70
C GLN A 165 -3.40 -24.50 -13.29
N SER A 166 -4.33 -24.79 -14.19
CA SER A 166 -5.78 -24.73 -13.91
C SER A 166 -6.30 -25.58 -12.72
N LEU A 167 -5.72 -26.75 -12.44
CA LEU A 167 -6.08 -27.58 -11.26
C LEU A 167 -5.38 -27.12 -9.98
N SER A 168 -4.23 -26.47 -10.11
CA SER A 168 -3.46 -25.89 -9.01
C SER A 168 -4.08 -24.56 -8.53
N THR A 169 -4.73 -23.81 -9.44
CA THR A 169 -5.36 -22.51 -9.14
C THR A 169 -6.63 -22.67 -8.29
N PHE A 170 -7.56 -23.56 -8.63
CA PHE A 170 -8.77 -23.78 -7.83
C PHE A 170 -8.44 -24.20 -6.37
N SER A 171 -7.55 -25.18 -6.20
CA SER A 171 -7.11 -25.59 -4.86
C SER A 171 -6.42 -24.47 -4.07
N SER A 172 -5.64 -23.64 -4.75
CA SER A 172 -4.96 -22.51 -4.14
C SER A 172 -5.96 -21.46 -3.67
N HIS A 173 -6.93 -21.09 -4.53
CA HIS A 173 -8.03 -20.18 -4.17
C HIS A 173 -8.83 -20.70 -2.99
N MET A 174 -9.22 -21.99 -3.00
CA MET A 174 -9.95 -22.59 -1.89
C MET A 174 -9.17 -22.57 -0.58
N THR A 175 -7.88 -22.86 -0.63
CA THR A 175 -7.02 -22.80 0.56
C THR A 175 -6.94 -21.37 1.11
N ASN A 176 -6.80 -20.38 0.24
CA ASN A 176 -6.76 -18.97 0.64
C ASN A 176 -8.11 -18.52 1.20
N ILE A 177 -9.22 -18.83 0.54
CA ILE A 177 -10.58 -18.52 1.00
C ILE A 177 -10.85 -19.11 2.39
N VAL A 178 -10.49 -20.38 2.62
CA VAL A 178 -10.61 -21.01 3.94
C VAL A 178 -9.76 -20.29 5.00
N GLY A 179 -8.56 -19.86 4.63
CA GLY A 179 -7.70 -19.03 5.48
C GLY A 179 -8.36 -17.70 5.84
N ILE A 180 -8.89 -17.00 4.84
CA ILE A 180 -9.61 -15.74 4.99
C ILE A 180 -10.80 -15.91 5.94
N LEU A 181 -11.65 -16.91 5.73
CA LEU A 181 -12.84 -17.15 6.55
C LEU A 181 -12.51 -17.51 8.02
N ARG A 182 -11.33 -18.10 8.26
CA ARG A 182 -10.85 -18.38 9.62
C ARG A 182 -10.30 -17.16 10.35
N GLU A 183 -9.73 -16.22 9.61
CA GLU A 183 -9.08 -15.02 10.15
C GLU A 183 -10.05 -13.84 10.27
N ALA A 184 -11.11 -13.83 9.46
CA ALA A 184 -12.09 -12.76 9.37
C ALA A 184 -12.91 -12.60 10.65
N ASP A 185 -13.31 -11.35 10.92
CA ASP A 185 -14.21 -10.94 11.98
C ASP A 185 -15.22 -9.89 11.48
N ASP A 186 -16.03 -9.32 12.36
CA ASP A 186 -17.03 -8.28 12.06
C ASP A 186 -16.42 -6.92 11.65
N ARG A 187 -15.10 -6.75 11.84
CA ARG A 187 -14.33 -5.57 11.41
C ARG A 187 -13.44 -5.85 10.21
N THR A 188 -13.75 -6.89 9.46
CA THR A 188 -13.00 -7.31 8.27
C THR A 188 -13.73 -6.90 6.98
N LEU A 189 -12.96 -6.39 6.00
CA LEU A 189 -13.37 -6.27 4.61
C LEU A 189 -12.79 -7.45 3.82
N ILE A 190 -13.66 -8.24 3.19
CA ILE A 190 -13.27 -9.38 2.37
C ILE A 190 -13.49 -9.05 0.90
N LEU A 191 -12.49 -9.35 0.08
CA LEU A 191 -12.50 -9.13 -1.36
C LEU A 191 -12.27 -10.45 -2.11
N PHE A 192 -13.28 -10.94 -2.84
CA PHE A 192 -13.19 -12.16 -3.63
C PHE A 192 -13.28 -11.85 -5.12
N ASP A 193 -12.26 -12.22 -5.90
CA ASP A 193 -12.32 -12.10 -7.35
C ASP A 193 -12.67 -13.47 -7.97
N GLU A 194 -13.56 -13.45 -8.98
CA GLU A 194 -14.03 -14.61 -9.74
C GLU A 194 -14.51 -15.78 -8.85
N LEU A 195 -15.27 -15.46 -7.81
CA LEU A 195 -15.69 -16.42 -6.80
C LEU A 195 -16.45 -17.60 -7.41
N GLY A 196 -15.97 -18.82 -7.13
CA GLY A 196 -16.50 -20.09 -7.62
C GLY A 196 -15.96 -20.50 -8.99
N ALA A 197 -15.06 -19.73 -9.62
CA ALA A 197 -14.45 -20.11 -10.90
C ALA A 197 -13.59 -21.38 -10.79
N GLY A 198 -13.38 -22.04 -11.90
CA GLY A 198 -12.49 -23.21 -11.99
C GLY A 198 -13.13 -24.58 -11.70
N THR A 199 -14.48 -24.66 -11.52
CA THR A 199 -15.24 -25.90 -11.39
C THR A 199 -16.50 -25.87 -12.26
N ASP A 200 -17.34 -26.92 -12.19
CA ASP A 200 -18.63 -26.96 -12.86
C ASP A 200 -19.48 -25.71 -12.47
N PRO A 201 -20.17 -25.09 -13.43
CA PRO A 201 -20.91 -23.84 -13.15
C PRO A 201 -21.95 -23.96 -12.03
N VAL A 202 -22.65 -25.08 -11.93
CA VAL A 202 -23.68 -25.28 -10.88
C VAL A 202 -23.03 -25.46 -9.52
N GLU A 203 -21.96 -26.25 -9.46
CA GLU A 203 -21.20 -26.46 -8.23
C GLU A 203 -20.48 -25.17 -7.80
N GLY A 204 -19.90 -24.45 -8.75
CA GLY A 204 -19.24 -23.18 -8.52
C GLY A 204 -20.16 -22.10 -7.95
N ALA A 205 -21.38 -22.00 -8.49
CA ALA A 205 -22.39 -21.08 -8.00
C ALA A 205 -22.86 -21.42 -6.58
N ALA A 206 -23.07 -22.73 -6.29
CA ALA A 206 -23.44 -23.19 -4.96
C ALA A 206 -22.32 -22.94 -3.94
N LEU A 207 -21.08 -23.22 -4.32
CA LEU A 207 -19.89 -22.97 -3.50
C LEU A 207 -19.72 -21.48 -3.19
N ALA A 208 -19.87 -20.62 -4.20
CA ALA A 208 -19.79 -19.18 -4.03
C ALA A 208 -20.87 -18.64 -3.07
N ALA A 209 -22.11 -19.14 -3.18
CA ALA A 209 -23.17 -18.81 -2.24
C ALA A 209 -22.81 -19.24 -0.80
N ALA A 210 -22.30 -20.45 -0.61
CA ALA A 210 -21.90 -20.95 0.70
C ALA A 210 -20.74 -20.13 1.34
N ILE A 211 -19.78 -19.71 0.53
CA ILE A 211 -18.67 -18.85 0.98
C ILE A 211 -19.20 -17.49 1.44
N ILE A 212 -20.09 -16.87 0.65
CA ILE A 212 -20.70 -15.58 1.00
C ILE A 212 -21.52 -15.70 2.29
N GLU A 213 -22.35 -16.73 2.42
CA GLU A 213 -23.13 -16.96 3.65
C GLU A 213 -22.23 -17.17 4.87
N SER A 214 -21.12 -17.89 4.70
CA SER A 214 -20.14 -18.07 5.76
C SER A 214 -19.52 -16.73 6.20
N ALA A 215 -19.12 -15.90 5.24
CA ALA A 215 -18.54 -14.57 5.52
C ALA A 215 -19.56 -13.61 6.17
N ARG A 216 -20.84 -13.65 5.72
CA ARG A 216 -21.94 -12.90 6.33
C ARG A 216 -22.21 -13.37 7.76
N GLY A 217 -22.19 -14.68 8.00
CA GLY A 217 -22.37 -15.26 9.33
C GLY A 217 -21.30 -14.81 10.35
N ILE A 218 -20.11 -14.45 9.86
CA ILE A 218 -19.02 -13.86 10.67
C ILE A 218 -19.30 -12.36 10.96
N GLY A 219 -20.12 -11.70 10.15
CA GLY A 219 -20.40 -10.26 10.24
C GLY A 219 -19.46 -9.38 9.41
N SER A 220 -18.60 -9.97 8.56
CA SER A 220 -17.68 -9.24 7.69
C SER A 220 -18.42 -8.51 6.57
N LEU A 221 -17.84 -7.42 6.05
CA LEU A 221 -18.28 -6.83 4.81
C LEU A 221 -17.60 -7.50 3.60
N VAL A 222 -18.38 -7.87 2.60
CA VAL A 222 -17.89 -8.63 1.45
C VAL A 222 -18.10 -7.86 0.15
N ALA A 223 -17.05 -7.76 -0.67
CA ALA A 223 -17.20 -7.41 -2.08
C ALA A 223 -16.64 -8.56 -2.93
N ALA A 224 -17.44 -9.05 -3.87
CA ALA A 224 -17.06 -10.19 -4.68
C ALA A 224 -17.42 -9.98 -6.16
N THR A 225 -16.58 -10.53 -7.04
CA THR A 225 -16.90 -10.62 -8.46
C THR A 225 -17.27 -12.06 -8.84
N THR A 226 -18.14 -12.21 -9.80
CA THR A 226 -18.54 -13.52 -10.32
C THR A 226 -19.02 -13.44 -11.77
N HIS A 227 -18.96 -14.58 -12.44
CA HIS A 227 -19.54 -14.79 -13.76
C HIS A 227 -20.90 -15.46 -13.72
N TYR A 228 -21.30 -16.02 -12.57
CA TYR A 228 -22.54 -16.80 -12.44
C TYR A 228 -23.76 -15.90 -12.36
N ALA A 229 -24.68 -16.10 -13.32
CA ALA A 229 -25.93 -15.34 -13.37
C ALA A 229 -26.87 -15.68 -12.20
N GLU A 230 -26.78 -16.89 -11.67
CA GLU A 230 -27.57 -17.40 -10.55
C GLU A 230 -27.35 -16.58 -9.27
N LEU A 231 -26.11 -16.12 -9.04
CA LEU A 231 -25.79 -15.28 -7.89
C LEU A 231 -26.40 -13.87 -7.96
N LYS A 232 -26.85 -13.42 -9.12
CA LYS A 232 -27.64 -12.17 -9.22
C LYS A 232 -28.99 -12.28 -8.52
N VAL A 233 -29.63 -13.44 -8.64
CA VAL A 233 -30.93 -13.71 -8.02
C VAL A 233 -30.77 -13.90 -6.51
N TYR A 234 -29.65 -14.51 -6.11
CA TYR A 234 -29.31 -14.72 -4.70
C TYR A 234 -29.02 -13.40 -3.94
N ALA A 235 -28.53 -12.38 -4.63
CA ALA A 235 -28.18 -11.08 -4.04
C ALA A 235 -29.38 -10.09 -3.96
N MET A 236 -30.56 -10.47 -4.42
CA MET A 236 -31.82 -9.70 -4.35
C MET A 236 -32.58 -10.03 -3.07
#